data_b4cddb20da1abaf6dea05ff7876da3c6
#
_entry.id   b4cddb20da1abaf6dea05ff7876da3c6
#
_cell.length_a   1.000
_cell.length_b   1.000
_cell.length_c   1.000
_cell.angle_alpha   90.00
_cell.angle_beta   90.00
_cell.angle_gamma   90.00
#
_symmetry.space_group_name_H-M   'P 1'
#
loop_
_entity.id
_entity.type
_entity.pdbx_description
1 polymer ?
#
loop_
_entity_poly.entity_id
_entity_poly.type
_entity_poly.pdbx_seq_one_letter_code
_entity_poly.pdbx_strand_id
1 'polypeptide(L)'
;MKKRMYWLLLPLVLLLVACGQEAKVNKEPYTDNQFLMGTYVTIRIYDDGKEDVLKKAFDRVKDLANKITVNEPGSEIDEINAEAGVKPVKVSDDVFELVEKAYQISQESDGGFDMAIGPITQLWHIGFDDARKPAQAEIDEALKLVDYHKVKLNEKDKTVYLEEKGMQLDLGAIAKGFITDKVVEVLKDNDVTTAIVDLGGNVYVLGHSPRGTDTPWTVGIQDPNQARNVTVGSVPETNKTLVTSGIYERYLTVDGKTYHHLFNPKTGYPFDNDIAGITIITDKSVDGDALSTAVFSMGVKKGMEFVDKQKNVEAIFVTKEDKIYLSAGVKDVFELNEESGYTMGDINDLK
;
A
#
# COMPACT_ATOMS: atom_id res chain seq x y z
N MET A 1 -3.34 -83.30 30.85
CA MET A 1 -2.42 -82.17 30.94
C MET A 1 -2.60 -81.29 29.69
N LYS A 2 -3.36 -80.18 29.73
CA LYS A 2 -3.61 -79.33 28.57
C LYS A 2 -2.68 -78.10 28.65
N LYS A 3 -1.71 -78.02 27.72
CA LYS A 3 -0.84 -76.84 27.57
C LYS A 3 -1.65 -75.71 26.89
N ARG A 4 -1.85 -74.61 27.60
CA ARG A 4 -2.40 -73.33 27.04
C ARG A 4 -1.23 -72.56 26.42
N MET A 5 -1.29 -72.33 25.13
CA MET A 5 -0.39 -71.50 24.33
C MET A 5 -0.95 -70.09 24.32
N TYR A 6 -0.26 -69.14 24.97
CA TYR A 6 -0.60 -67.71 24.94
C TYR A 6 0.01 -67.10 23.70
N TRP A 7 -0.82 -66.63 22.77
CA TRP A 7 -0.42 -65.79 21.67
C TRP A 7 -0.25 -64.34 22.20
N LEU A 8 0.96 -63.84 22.23
CA LEU A 8 1.28 -62.45 22.44
C LEU A 8 1.01 -61.69 21.13
N LEU A 9 -0.10 -60.94 21.08
CA LEU A 9 -0.35 -59.93 20.07
C LEU A 9 0.48 -58.69 20.46
N LEU A 10 1.55 -58.44 19.72
CA LEU A 10 2.30 -57.17 19.77
C LEU A 10 1.53 -56.15 18.94
N PRO A 11 1.06 -55.01 19.50
CA PRO A 11 0.51 -53.93 18.69
C PRO A 11 1.65 -53.21 17.98
N LEU A 12 1.67 -53.32 16.66
CA LEU A 12 2.54 -52.54 15.79
C LEU A 12 2.05 -51.09 15.81
N VAL A 13 2.61 -50.26 16.69
CA VAL A 13 2.40 -48.81 16.68
C VAL A 13 3.16 -48.24 15.50
N LEU A 14 2.45 -47.99 14.39
CA LEU A 14 2.94 -47.17 13.28
C LEU A 14 3.03 -45.71 13.77
N LEU A 15 4.21 -45.29 14.20
CA LEU A 15 4.57 -43.90 14.33
C LEU A 15 4.63 -43.32 12.92
N LEU A 16 3.54 -42.69 12.50
CA LEU A 16 3.53 -41.72 11.39
C LEU A 16 4.36 -40.51 11.87
N VAL A 17 5.66 -40.59 11.64
CA VAL A 17 6.53 -39.39 11.65
C VAL A 17 6.09 -38.58 10.41
N ALA A 18 5.14 -37.70 10.58
CA ALA A 18 4.96 -36.60 9.64
C ALA A 18 6.18 -35.70 9.78
N CYS A 19 7.25 -36.02 9.06
CA CYS A 19 8.28 -35.03 8.76
C CYS A 19 7.60 -33.93 7.94
N GLY A 20 7.20 -32.86 8.59
CA GLY A 20 6.99 -31.60 7.90
C GLY A 20 8.32 -31.27 7.22
N GLN A 21 8.39 -31.43 5.91
CA GLN A 21 9.52 -31.00 5.14
C GLN A 21 9.54 -29.48 5.28
N GLU A 22 10.50 -28.93 6.03
CA GLU A 22 10.72 -27.49 6.03
C GLU A 22 10.85 -27.03 4.58
N ALA A 23 10.09 -26.02 4.19
CA ALA A 23 10.15 -25.47 2.84
C ALA A 23 11.60 -25.09 2.55
N LYS A 24 12.19 -25.67 1.50
CA LYS A 24 13.55 -25.35 1.11
C LYS A 24 13.55 -23.95 0.49
N VAL A 25 14.28 -23.04 1.10
CA VAL A 25 14.42 -21.66 0.66
C VAL A 25 15.72 -21.49 -0.12
N ASN A 26 15.63 -20.92 -1.31
CA ASN A 26 16.76 -20.64 -2.19
C ASN A 26 17.43 -19.32 -1.78
N LYS A 27 18.73 -19.18 -2.05
CA LYS A 27 19.43 -17.90 -1.88
C LYS A 27 19.05 -16.88 -2.96
N GLU A 28 18.86 -17.36 -4.18
CA GLU A 28 18.42 -16.55 -5.31
C GLU A 28 16.94 -16.82 -5.57
N PRO A 29 16.11 -15.76 -5.72
CA PRO A 29 14.67 -15.91 -5.94
C PRO A 29 14.34 -16.24 -7.40
N TYR A 30 13.18 -16.87 -7.60
CA TYR A 30 12.45 -16.72 -8.84
C TYR A 30 11.90 -15.29 -8.87
N THR A 31 12.15 -14.56 -9.96
CA THR A 31 11.79 -13.13 -10.07
C THR A 31 11.07 -12.86 -11.37
N ASP A 32 9.97 -12.12 -11.29
CA ASP A 32 9.34 -11.49 -12.46
C ASP A 32 9.12 -9.99 -12.18
N ASN A 33 9.19 -9.18 -13.26
CA ASN A 33 9.07 -7.73 -13.20
C ASN A 33 8.26 -7.25 -14.39
N GLN A 34 7.12 -6.60 -14.14
CA GLN A 34 6.22 -6.10 -15.18
C GLN A 34 5.86 -4.63 -14.91
N PHE A 35 5.71 -3.84 -15.99
CA PHE A 35 5.22 -2.46 -15.87
C PHE A 35 3.69 -2.48 -15.88
N LEU A 36 3.06 -2.21 -14.73
CA LEU A 36 1.60 -2.24 -14.53
C LEU A 36 1.21 -1.03 -13.67
N MET A 37 0.01 -0.50 -13.87
CA MET A 37 -0.53 0.63 -13.07
C MET A 37 0.40 1.86 -13.04
N GLY A 38 1.15 2.09 -14.12
CA GLY A 38 2.09 3.21 -14.22
C GLY A 38 3.34 3.08 -13.35
N THR A 39 3.69 1.86 -12.90
CA THR A 39 4.87 1.57 -12.10
C THR A 39 5.45 0.18 -12.40
N TYR A 40 6.66 -0.10 -11.89
CA TYR A 40 7.21 -1.44 -11.92
C TYR A 40 6.65 -2.27 -10.76
N VAL A 41 6.12 -3.44 -11.08
CA VAL A 41 5.68 -4.46 -10.15
C VAL A 41 6.71 -5.58 -10.17
N THR A 42 7.35 -5.84 -9.04
CA THR A 42 8.36 -6.90 -8.89
C THR A 42 7.93 -7.89 -7.82
N ILE A 43 7.91 -9.18 -8.17
CA ILE A 43 7.62 -10.26 -7.22
C ILE A 43 8.82 -11.21 -7.20
N ARG A 44 9.32 -11.51 -6.00
CA ARG A 44 10.42 -12.43 -5.75
C ARG A 44 9.96 -13.54 -4.82
N ILE A 45 10.09 -14.80 -5.25
CA ILE A 45 9.73 -15.98 -4.46
C ILE A 45 11.01 -16.78 -4.22
N TYR A 46 11.29 -17.07 -2.94
CA TYR A 46 12.51 -17.79 -2.54
C TYR A 46 12.26 -19.27 -2.27
N ASP A 47 11.01 -19.71 -2.14
CA ASP A 47 10.67 -21.11 -1.93
C ASP A 47 10.98 -21.96 -3.17
N ASP A 48 11.71 -23.08 -2.98
CA ASP A 48 12.10 -23.99 -4.05
C ASP A 48 10.87 -24.61 -4.73
N GLY A 49 10.86 -24.66 -6.06
CA GLY A 49 9.78 -25.24 -6.85
C GLY A 49 8.50 -24.42 -6.93
N LYS A 50 8.53 -23.14 -6.54
CA LYS A 50 7.35 -22.22 -6.57
C LYS A 50 7.38 -21.19 -7.70
N GLU A 51 8.19 -21.39 -8.72
CA GLU A 51 8.30 -20.45 -9.86
C GLU A 51 6.96 -20.21 -10.58
N ASP A 52 6.12 -21.23 -10.72
CA ASP A 52 4.81 -21.15 -11.38
C ASP A 52 3.82 -20.22 -10.64
N VAL A 53 4.04 -19.98 -9.35
CA VAL A 53 3.21 -19.08 -8.53
C VAL A 53 3.37 -17.62 -8.97
N LEU A 54 4.52 -17.22 -9.54
CA LEU A 54 4.71 -15.88 -10.10
C LEU A 54 3.62 -15.53 -11.10
N LYS A 55 3.31 -16.46 -12.03
CA LYS A 55 2.27 -16.23 -13.02
C LYS A 55 0.91 -15.99 -12.36
N LYS A 56 0.53 -16.78 -11.37
CA LYS A 56 -0.75 -16.63 -10.64
C LYS A 56 -0.82 -15.27 -9.93
N ALA A 57 0.28 -14.86 -9.30
CA ALA A 57 0.41 -13.58 -8.63
C ALA A 57 0.23 -12.40 -9.61
N PHE A 58 0.90 -12.42 -10.76
CA PHE A 58 0.76 -11.38 -11.79
C PHE A 58 -0.62 -11.39 -12.48
N ASP A 59 -1.23 -12.56 -12.68
CA ASP A 59 -2.60 -12.65 -13.19
C ASP A 59 -3.58 -11.96 -12.21
N ARG A 60 -3.37 -12.11 -10.89
CA ARG A 60 -4.16 -11.41 -9.87
C ARG A 60 -3.95 -9.90 -9.88
N VAL A 61 -2.71 -9.44 -10.03
CA VAL A 61 -2.42 -8.00 -10.19
C VAL A 61 -3.19 -7.42 -11.36
N LYS A 62 -3.15 -8.08 -12.53
CA LYS A 62 -3.82 -7.63 -13.76
C LYS A 62 -5.34 -7.61 -13.63
N ASP A 63 -5.91 -8.66 -13.05
CA ASP A 63 -7.36 -8.74 -12.82
C ASP A 63 -7.85 -7.55 -11.99
N LEU A 64 -7.19 -7.28 -10.86
CA LEU A 64 -7.55 -6.18 -9.97
C LEU A 64 -7.28 -4.81 -10.59
N ALA A 65 -6.12 -4.63 -11.23
CA ALA A 65 -5.78 -3.38 -11.91
C ALA A 65 -6.85 -2.99 -12.95
N ASN A 66 -7.32 -3.95 -13.74
CA ASN A 66 -8.35 -3.72 -14.76
C ASN A 66 -9.72 -3.36 -14.15
N LYS A 67 -10.05 -3.86 -12.95
CA LYS A 67 -11.30 -3.54 -12.25
C LYS A 67 -11.29 -2.16 -11.59
N ILE A 68 -10.09 -1.66 -11.22
CA ILE A 68 -9.92 -0.50 -10.33
C ILE A 68 -9.51 0.76 -11.09
N THR A 69 -8.88 0.66 -12.26
CA THR A 69 -8.37 1.83 -13.00
C THR A 69 -9.47 2.86 -13.28
N VAL A 70 -9.11 4.15 -13.16
CA VAL A 70 -9.98 5.28 -13.57
C VAL A 70 -9.47 5.96 -14.85
N ASN A 71 -8.34 5.48 -15.39
CA ASN A 71 -7.66 6.08 -16.53
C ASN A 71 -7.93 5.33 -17.85
N GLU A 72 -8.64 4.21 -17.76
CA GLU A 72 -9.05 3.40 -18.91
C GLU A 72 -10.55 3.07 -18.78
N PRO A 73 -11.32 3.15 -19.88
CA PRO A 73 -12.75 2.88 -19.84
C PRO A 73 -13.03 1.39 -19.59
N GLY A 74 -14.14 1.12 -18.90
CA GLY A 74 -14.69 -0.23 -18.72
C GLY A 74 -14.26 -0.92 -17.43
N SER A 75 -13.61 -0.24 -16.51
CA SER A 75 -13.42 -0.74 -15.14
C SER A 75 -14.71 -0.59 -14.30
N GLU A 76 -14.79 -1.32 -13.18
CA GLU A 76 -15.93 -1.17 -12.26
C GLU A 76 -15.95 0.23 -11.60
N ILE A 77 -14.78 0.84 -11.35
CA ILE A 77 -14.71 2.22 -10.83
C ILE A 77 -15.11 3.24 -11.88
N ASP A 78 -14.72 3.04 -13.16
CA ASP A 78 -15.17 3.88 -14.28
C ASP A 78 -16.70 3.83 -14.42
N GLU A 79 -17.33 2.66 -14.27
CA GLU A 79 -18.79 2.52 -14.29
C GLU A 79 -19.47 3.26 -13.12
N ILE A 80 -18.91 3.16 -11.88
CA ILE A 80 -19.41 3.94 -10.73
C ILE A 80 -19.36 5.43 -11.03
N ASN A 81 -18.24 5.91 -11.58
CA ASN A 81 -18.02 7.32 -11.90
C ASN A 81 -18.98 7.81 -13.03
N ALA A 82 -19.21 6.98 -14.04
CA ALA A 82 -20.12 7.30 -15.14
C ALA A 82 -21.60 7.41 -14.69
N GLU A 83 -21.99 6.62 -13.68
CA GLU A 83 -23.36 6.58 -13.15
C GLU A 83 -23.60 7.51 -11.95
N ALA A 84 -22.62 8.39 -11.64
CA ALA A 84 -22.71 9.35 -10.55
C ALA A 84 -23.95 10.27 -10.71
N GLY A 85 -24.74 10.37 -9.64
CA GLY A 85 -26.02 11.11 -9.62
C GLY A 85 -27.16 10.43 -10.38
N VAL A 86 -26.97 9.23 -10.91
CA VAL A 86 -27.98 8.51 -11.72
C VAL A 86 -28.52 7.29 -10.98
N LYS A 87 -27.68 6.32 -10.66
CA LYS A 87 -28.08 5.06 -9.99
C LYS A 87 -26.91 4.40 -9.26
N PRO A 88 -27.21 3.53 -8.27
CA PRO A 88 -26.21 2.63 -7.69
C PRO A 88 -25.66 1.64 -8.73
N VAL A 89 -24.36 1.36 -8.65
CA VAL A 89 -23.66 0.38 -9.49
C VAL A 89 -23.29 -0.83 -8.65
N LYS A 90 -23.61 -2.03 -9.15
CA LYS A 90 -23.21 -3.29 -8.53
C LYS A 90 -21.79 -3.62 -8.94
N VAL A 91 -20.95 -3.95 -7.96
CA VAL A 91 -19.54 -4.26 -8.17
C VAL A 91 -19.17 -5.67 -7.66
N SER A 92 -18.00 -6.15 -8.04
CA SER A 92 -17.43 -7.38 -7.50
C SER A 92 -17.10 -7.27 -6.01
N ASP A 93 -16.94 -8.40 -5.34
CA ASP A 93 -16.58 -8.44 -3.92
C ASP A 93 -15.24 -7.72 -3.64
N ASP A 94 -14.24 -7.90 -4.51
CA ASP A 94 -12.94 -7.22 -4.41
C ASP A 94 -13.08 -5.69 -4.46
N VAL A 95 -13.83 -5.18 -5.43
CA VAL A 95 -14.02 -3.73 -5.58
C VAL A 95 -14.85 -3.18 -4.43
N PHE A 96 -15.86 -3.90 -3.98
CA PHE A 96 -16.64 -3.48 -2.82
C PHE A 96 -15.79 -3.40 -1.55
N GLU A 97 -14.97 -4.43 -1.27
CA GLU A 97 -14.03 -4.46 -0.13
C GLU A 97 -13.07 -3.26 -0.17
N LEU A 98 -12.50 -2.96 -1.35
CA LEU A 98 -11.61 -1.83 -1.53
C LEU A 98 -12.31 -0.47 -1.28
N VAL A 99 -13.52 -0.29 -1.85
CA VAL A 99 -14.31 0.93 -1.71
C VAL A 99 -14.76 1.14 -0.26
N GLU A 100 -15.18 0.06 0.42
CA GLU A 100 -15.56 0.09 1.84
C GLU A 100 -14.35 0.49 2.71
N LYS A 101 -13.17 -0.08 2.43
CA LYS A 101 -11.94 0.29 3.13
C LYS A 101 -11.54 1.74 2.89
N ALA A 102 -11.64 2.21 1.65
CA ALA A 102 -11.38 3.61 1.31
C ALA A 102 -12.35 4.57 2.02
N TYR A 103 -13.62 4.20 2.14
CA TYR A 103 -14.62 4.96 2.89
C TYR A 103 -14.26 5.04 4.38
N GLN A 104 -13.88 3.92 4.99
CA GLN A 104 -13.42 3.88 6.38
C GLN A 104 -12.25 4.83 6.63
N ILE A 105 -11.19 4.79 5.79
CA ILE A 105 -10.03 5.67 5.95
C ILE A 105 -10.38 7.13 5.69
N SER A 106 -11.30 7.42 4.76
CA SER A 106 -11.81 8.79 4.56
C SER A 106 -12.46 9.34 5.83
N GLN A 107 -13.21 8.51 6.56
CA GLN A 107 -13.81 8.88 7.85
C GLN A 107 -12.75 9.05 8.95
N GLU A 108 -11.82 8.11 9.11
CA GLU A 108 -10.79 8.12 10.15
C GLU A 108 -9.82 9.31 10.02
N SER A 109 -9.57 9.77 8.79
CA SER A 109 -8.69 10.91 8.48
C SER A 109 -9.42 12.26 8.42
N ASP A 110 -10.72 12.32 8.72
CA ASP A 110 -11.55 13.54 8.55
C ASP A 110 -11.40 14.15 7.14
N GLY A 111 -11.41 13.27 6.13
CA GLY A 111 -11.23 13.63 4.73
C GLY A 111 -9.81 14.07 4.35
N GLY A 112 -8.80 13.84 5.19
CA GLY A 112 -7.40 14.04 4.80
C GLY A 112 -6.98 13.11 3.66
N PHE A 113 -7.47 11.87 3.69
CA PHE A 113 -7.65 11.01 2.54
C PHE A 113 -9.14 11.08 2.15
N ASP A 114 -9.47 11.51 0.95
CA ASP A 114 -10.85 11.50 0.45
C ASP A 114 -10.94 10.65 -0.82
N MET A 115 -11.68 9.55 -0.74
CA MET A 115 -11.84 8.63 -1.87
C MET A 115 -12.58 9.25 -3.07
N ALA A 116 -13.31 10.34 -2.87
CA ALA A 116 -14.02 11.08 -3.91
C ALA A 116 -13.18 12.20 -4.54
N ILE A 117 -11.85 12.19 -4.38
CA ILE A 117 -10.92 13.19 -4.91
C ILE A 117 -10.81 13.21 -6.44
N GLY A 118 -11.41 12.25 -7.13
CA GLY A 118 -11.32 12.07 -8.58
C GLY A 118 -11.50 13.33 -9.42
N PRO A 119 -12.45 14.24 -9.14
CA PRO A 119 -12.58 15.48 -9.90
C PRO A 119 -11.32 16.36 -9.90
N ILE A 120 -10.54 16.33 -8.81
CA ILE A 120 -9.29 17.09 -8.69
C ILE A 120 -8.14 16.33 -9.37
N THR A 121 -7.98 15.04 -9.11
CA THR A 121 -6.89 14.25 -9.71
C THR A 121 -6.99 14.23 -11.24
N GLN A 122 -8.19 14.06 -11.79
CA GLN A 122 -8.42 14.10 -13.22
C GLN A 122 -8.23 15.49 -13.83
N LEU A 123 -8.53 16.55 -13.09
CA LEU A 123 -8.35 17.93 -13.56
C LEU A 123 -6.86 18.31 -13.71
N TRP A 124 -6.03 17.91 -12.76
CA TRP A 124 -4.57 18.14 -12.78
C TRP A 124 -3.83 17.13 -13.64
N HIS A 125 -4.25 15.89 -13.64
CA HIS A 125 -3.74 14.73 -14.35
C HIS A 125 -2.22 14.51 -14.20
N ILE A 126 -1.68 14.79 -13.00
CA ILE A 126 -0.24 14.69 -12.70
C ILE A 126 0.25 13.24 -12.86
N GLY A 127 1.30 13.06 -13.66
CA GLY A 127 1.87 11.76 -14.00
C GLY A 127 1.48 11.25 -15.39
N PHE A 128 0.71 12.03 -16.15
CA PHE A 128 0.32 11.77 -17.54
C PHE A 128 0.81 12.88 -18.47
N ASP A 129 0.85 12.61 -19.77
CA ASP A 129 1.41 13.51 -20.79
C ASP A 129 0.62 14.84 -20.91
N ASP A 130 -0.65 14.85 -20.55
CA ASP A 130 -1.55 16.00 -20.60
C ASP A 130 -1.67 16.72 -19.23
N ALA A 131 -0.79 16.41 -18.27
CA ALA A 131 -0.75 17.05 -16.98
C ALA A 131 -0.66 18.58 -17.11
N ARG A 132 -1.49 19.30 -16.37
CA ARG A 132 -1.54 20.77 -16.39
C ARG A 132 -1.84 21.36 -15.02
N LYS A 133 -1.48 22.62 -14.83
CA LYS A 133 -2.01 23.42 -13.72
C LYS A 133 -3.36 24.01 -14.15
N PRO A 134 -4.48 23.62 -13.51
CA PRO A 134 -5.79 24.19 -13.84
C PRO A 134 -5.92 25.66 -13.42
N ALA A 135 -6.88 26.37 -14.01
CA ALA A 135 -7.28 27.68 -13.52
C ALA A 135 -8.02 27.56 -12.19
N GLN A 136 -7.95 28.58 -11.33
CA GLN A 136 -8.60 28.56 -10.01
C GLN A 136 -10.10 28.27 -10.11
N ALA A 137 -10.80 28.86 -11.07
CA ALA A 137 -12.23 28.62 -11.25
C ALA A 137 -12.56 27.14 -11.59
N GLU A 138 -11.68 26.42 -12.31
CA GLU A 138 -11.85 24.99 -12.58
C GLU A 138 -11.69 24.18 -11.29
N ILE A 139 -10.70 24.53 -10.46
CA ILE A 139 -10.45 23.90 -9.16
C ILE A 139 -11.66 24.12 -8.23
N ASP A 140 -12.16 25.35 -8.14
CA ASP A 140 -13.30 25.71 -7.29
C ASP A 140 -14.58 24.95 -7.67
N GLU A 141 -14.80 24.69 -8.97
CA GLU A 141 -15.93 23.88 -9.43
C GLU A 141 -15.71 22.38 -9.11
N ALA A 142 -14.51 21.85 -9.35
CA ALA A 142 -14.20 20.44 -9.06
C ALA A 142 -14.29 20.14 -7.55
N LEU A 143 -13.87 21.07 -6.69
CA LEU A 143 -13.94 20.89 -5.23
C LEU A 143 -15.36 20.70 -4.70
N LYS A 144 -16.39 21.21 -5.37
CA LYS A 144 -17.79 21.00 -4.96
C LYS A 144 -18.22 19.54 -5.04
N LEU A 145 -17.49 18.75 -5.83
CA LEU A 145 -17.76 17.34 -6.09
C LEU A 145 -16.86 16.38 -5.26
N VAL A 146 -15.98 16.94 -4.42
CA VAL A 146 -15.11 16.18 -3.53
C VAL A 146 -15.75 16.11 -2.14
N ASP A 147 -16.41 15.00 -1.85
CA ASP A 147 -17.06 14.78 -0.54
C ASP A 147 -17.38 13.29 -0.35
N TYR A 148 -16.54 12.56 0.38
CA TYR A 148 -16.77 11.14 0.65
C TYR A 148 -18.09 10.86 1.39
N HIS A 149 -18.68 11.82 2.12
CA HIS A 149 -19.98 11.63 2.80
C HIS A 149 -21.13 11.37 1.82
N LYS A 150 -20.98 11.78 0.56
CA LYS A 150 -21.93 11.57 -0.52
C LYS A 150 -21.72 10.26 -1.28
N VAL A 151 -20.79 9.42 -0.83
CA VAL A 151 -20.62 8.05 -1.30
C VAL A 151 -21.49 7.13 -0.45
N LYS A 152 -22.38 6.35 -1.07
CA LYS A 152 -23.29 5.43 -0.39
C LYS A 152 -22.95 3.99 -0.74
N LEU A 153 -22.79 3.17 0.29
CA LEU A 153 -22.46 1.75 0.19
C LEU A 153 -23.64 0.91 0.65
N ASN A 154 -23.96 -0.14 -0.12
CA ASN A 154 -24.92 -1.16 0.30
C ASN A 154 -24.22 -2.52 0.31
N GLU A 155 -23.85 -2.99 1.50
CA GLU A 155 -23.15 -4.25 1.70
C GLU A 155 -23.92 -5.47 1.21
N LYS A 156 -25.25 -5.49 1.40
CA LYS A 156 -26.09 -6.63 1.03
C LYS A 156 -26.11 -6.86 -0.48
N ASP A 157 -26.21 -5.79 -1.25
CA ASP A 157 -26.37 -5.84 -2.71
C ASP A 157 -25.04 -5.62 -3.42
N LYS A 158 -23.96 -5.30 -2.68
CA LYS A 158 -22.64 -4.92 -3.18
C LYS A 158 -22.73 -3.78 -4.19
N THR A 159 -23.43 -2.70 -3.82
CA THR A 159 -23.58 -1.54 -4.68
C THR A 159 -22.92 -0.29 -4.09
N VAL A 160 -22.40 0.54 -5.00
CA VAL A 160 -21.79 1.83 -4.71
C VAL A 160 -22.56 2.91 -5.45
N TYR A 161 -22.88 4.02 -4.79
CA TYR A 161 -23.59 5.14 -5.38
C TYR A 161 -22.94 6.48 -5.00
N LEU A 162 -22.70 7.31 -5.98
CA LEU A 162 -22.26 8.68 -5.82
C LEU A 162 -23.49 9.60 -5.95
N GLU A 163 -23.81 10.37 -4.91
CA GLU A 163 -25.10 11.12 -4.85
C GLU A 163 -25.20 12.26 -5.86
N GLU A 164 -24.07 12.82 -6.32
CA GLU A 164 -24.07 13.98 -7.21
C GLU A 164 -23.45 13.67 -8.56
N LYS A 165 -24.06 14.19 -9.61
CA LYS A 165 -23.53 14.07 -10.98
C LYS A 165 -22.17 14.76 -11.09
N GLY A 166 -21.17 14.04 -11.61
CA GLY A 166 -19.81 14.52 -11.79
C GLY A 166 -18.88 14.22 -10.62
N MET A 167 -19.37 13.67 -9.51
CA MET A 167 -18.50 13.04 -8.52
C MET A 167 -17.70 11.91 -9.15
N GLN A 168 -16.49 11.69 -8.67
CA GLN A 168 -15.63 10.61 -9.15
C GLN A 168 -14.81 10.03 -7.99
N LEU A 169 -14.78 8.71 -7.89
CA LEU A 169 -13.83 7.99 -7.07
C LEU A 169 -12.45 8.02 -7.74
N ASP A 170 -11.41 8.18 -6.93
CA ASP A 170 -10.04 7.84 -7.29
C ASP A 170 -9.41 7.06 -6.14
N LEU A 171 -9.09 5.80 -6.42
CA LEU A 171 -8.55 4.87 -5.43
C LEU A 171 -7.02 4.69 -5.57
N GLY A 172 -6.33 5.54 -6.32
CA GLY A 172 -4.89 5.44 -6.57
C GLY A 172 -4.01 5.45 -5.32
N ALA A 173 -4.50 6.06 -4.23
CA ALA A 173 -3.81 6.16 -2.95
C ALA A 173 -4.10 4.99 -1.98
N ILE A 174 -4.77 3.92 -2.43
CA ILE A 174 -5.10 2.72 -1.63
C ILE A 174 -5.04 1.43 -2.47
N ALA A 175 -5.17 1.54 -3.80
CA ALA A 175 -5.30 0.40 -4.68
C ALA A 175 -4.05 -0.49 -4.72
N LYS A 176 -2.84 0.09 -4.68
CA LYS A 176 -1.61 -0.69 -4.69
C LYS A 176 -1.49 -1.55 -3.43
N GLY A 177 -1.83 -0.97 -2.27
CA GLY A 177 -1.86 -1.70 -1.00
C GLY A 177 -2.85 -2.85 -1.02
N PHE A 178 -4.06 -2.62 -1.51
CA PHE A 178 -5.07 -3.66 -1.66
C PHE A 178 -4.60 -4.79 -2.59
N ILE A 179 -4.07 -4.46 -3.75
CA ILE A 179 -3.54 -5.44 -4.71
C ILE A 179 -2.37 -6.22 -4.09
N THR A 180 -1.48 -5.56 -3.35
CA THR A 180 -0.38 -6.22 -2.64
C THR A 180 -0.91 -7.26 -1.65
N ASP A 181 -1.91 -6.94 -0.83
CA ASP A 181 -2.51 -7.90 0.09
C ASP A 181 -3.11 -9.10 -0.63
N LYS A 182 -3.85 -8.86 -1.74
CA LYS A 182 -4.44 -9.94 -2.56
C LYS A 182 -3.37 -10.82 -3.24
N VAL A 183 -2.23 -10.25 -3.62
CA VAL A 183 -1.07 -11.01 -4.12
C VAL A 183 -0.47 -11.85 -2.99
N VAL A 184 -0.30 -11.30 -1.81
CA VAL A 184 0.20 -12.04 -0.64
C VAL A 184 -0.73 -13.20 -0.26
N GLU A 185 -2.05 -13.03 -0.39
CA GLU A 185 -3.02 -14.12 -0.26
C GLU A 185 -2.74 -15.24 -1.27
N VAL A 186 -2.56 -14.90 -2.57
CA VAL A 186 -2.20 -15.88 -3.61
C VAL A 186 -0.90 -16.62 -3.28
N LEU A 187 0.13 -15.92 -2.78
CA LEU A 187 1.39 -16.55 -2.40
C LEU A 187 1.18 -17.56 -1.26
N LYS A 188 0.49 -17.15 -0.19
CA LYS A 188 0.19 -18.00 0.98
C LYS A 188 -0.68 -19.21 0.64
N ASP A 189 -1.69 -19.04 -0.20
CA ASP A 189 -2.58 -20.12 -0.68
C ASP A 189 -1.85 -21.15 -1.55
N ASN A 190 -0.68 -20.80 -2.07
CA ASN A 190 0.22 -21.71 -2.79
C ASN A 190 1.43 -22.13 -1.96
N ASP A 191 1.36 -22.07 -0.62
CA ASP A 191 2.39 -22.47 0.34
C ASP A 191 3.75 -21.75 0.12
N VAL A 192 3.73 -20.52 -0.37
CA VAL A 192 4.93 -19.66 -0.39
C VAL A 192 5.12 -19.08 1.01
N THR A 193 6.31 -19.24 1.56
CA THR A 193 6.67 -18.82 2.93
C THR A 193 7.65 -17.64 2.95
N THR A 194 8.37 -17.42 1.85
CA THR A 194 9.49 -16.46 1.77
C THR A 194 9.45 -15.72 0.45
N ALA A 195 9.02 -14.44 0.49
CA ALA A 195 8.85 -13.65 -0.71
C ALA A 195 8.98 -12.13 -0.45
N ILE A 196 9.22 -11.37 -1.52
CA ILE A 196 9.09 -9.92 -1.55
C ILE A 196 8.09 -9.56 -2.66
N VAL A 197 7.11 -8.74 -2.33
CA VAL A 197 6.15 -8.13 -3.27
C VAL A 197 6.36 -6.62 -3.25
N ASP A 198 6.71 -6.03 -4.39
CA ASP A 198 6.95 -4.60 -4.53
C ASP A 198 6.08 -4.05 -5.68
N LEU A 199 5.12 -3.21 -5.35
CA LEU A 199 4.26 -2.49 -6.27
C LEU A 199 4.61 -0.98 -6.24
N GLY A 200 5.78 -0.65 -6.81
CA GLY A 200 6.19 0.74 -6.97
C GLY A 200 6.36 1.50 -5.66
N GLY A 201 7.05 0.90 -4.69
CA GLY A 201 7.32 1.47 -3.37
C GLY A 201 6.32 1.06 -2.29
N ASN A 202 5.32 0.24 -2.65
CA ASN A 202 4.49 -0.50 -1.72
C ASN A 202 5.11 -1.89 -1.56
N VAL A 203 5.93 -2.10 -0.53
CA VAL A 203 6.75 -3.29 -0.34
C VAL A 203 6.18 -4.16 0.77
N TYR A 204 5.85 -5.40 0.48
CA TYR A 204 5.54 -6.43 1.47
C TYR A 204 6.66 -7.45 1.55
N VAL A 205 7.13 -7.77 2.76
CA VAL A 205 8.09 -8.84 3.01
C VAL A 205 7.40 -10.00 3.72
N LEU A 206 7.37 -11.16 3.06
CA LEU A 206 6.78 -12.39 3.57
C LEU A 206 7.87 -13.27 4.19
N GLY A 207 7.62 -13.75 5.41
CA GLY A 207 8.54 -14.63 6.13
C GLY A 207 9.88 -13.96 6.48
N HIS A 208 10.92 -14.76 6.61
CA HIS A 208 12.26 -14.31 6.97
C HIS A 208 13.18 -14.25 5.75
N SER A 209 14.22 -13.44 5.85
CA SER A 209 15.25 -13.36 4.81
C SER A 209 16.00 -14.68 4.65
N PRO A 210 16.32 -15.10 3.41
CA PRO A 210 17.10 -16.33 3.17
C PRO A 210 18.58 -16.23 3.58
N ARG A 211 19.00 -15.09 4.15
CA ARG A 211 20.38 -14.84 4.60
C ARG A 211 20.75 -15.57 5.90
N GLY A 212 19.77 -16.05 6.65
CA GLY A 212 19.98 -16.79 7.90
C GLY A 212 18.68 -17.31 8.49
N THR A 213 18.79 -18.15 9.52
CA THR A 213 17.63 -18.68 10.24
C THR A 213 16.97 -17.54 11.04
N ASP A 214 15.66 -17.38 10.89
CA ASP A 214 14.88 -16.36 11.59
C ASP A 214 15.41 -14.90 11.43
N THR A 215 16.14 -14.64 10.35
CA THR A 215 16.70 -13.32 10.07
C THR A 215 15.64 -12.45 9.42
N PRO A 216 15.31 -11.26 9.98
CA PRO A 216 14.38 -10.35 9.34
C PRO A 216 14.91 -9.81 8.01
N TRP A 217 14.03 -9.30 7.17
CA TRP A 217 14.41 -8.55 5.98
C TRP A 217 14.94 -7.18 6.38
N THR A 218 16.01 -6.72 5.74
CA THR A 218 16.45 -5.33 5.85
C THR A 218 15.78 -4.54 4.73
N VAL A 219 14.88 -3.63 5.09
CA VAL A 219 14.11 -2.81 4.13
C VAL A 219 14.60 -1.37 4.18
N GLY A 220 15.09 -0.86 3.05
CA GLY A 220 15.59 0.50 2.92
C GLY A 220 14.47 1.53 2.83
N ILE A 221 14.68 2.69 3.45
CA ILE A 221 13.80 3.86 3.38
C ILE A 221 14.35 4.82 2.32
N GLN A 222 13.58 5.06 1.27
CA GLN A 222 13.99 5.86 0.11
C GLN A 222 14.38 7.29 0.50
N ASP A 223 15.49 7.76 -0.05
CA ASP A 223 15.87 9.17 0.00
C ASP A 223 15.03 9.98 -1.01
N PRO A 224 14.22 10.97 -0.53
CA PRO A 224 13.37 11.79 -1.40
C PRO A 224 14.14 12.63 -2.43
N ASN A 225 15.41 12.92 -2.17
CA ASN A 225 16.24 13.81 -2.98
C ASN A 225 17.17 13.05 -3.95
N GLN A 226 17.14 11.71 -3.94
CA GLN A 226 18.05 10.86 -4.69
C GLN A 226 17.31 9.91 -5.66
N ALA A 227 18.07 9.27 -6.52
CA ALA A 227 17.55 8.22 -7.41
C ALA A 227 16.98 7.04 -6.59
N ARG A 228 16.08 6.28 -7.22
CA ARG A 228 15.53 5.05 -6.60
C ARG A 228 16.64 4.13 -6.11
N ASN A 229 16.39 3.48 -4.96
CA ASN A 229 17.32 2.59 -4.24
C ASN A 229 18.47 3.28 -3.50
N VAL A 230 18.53 4.62 -3.47
CA VAL A 230 19.35 5.35 -2.50
C VAL A 230 18.52 5.58 -1.24
N THR A 231 19.04 5.22 -0.07
CA THR A 231 18.25 5.19 1.16
C THR A 231 18.80 6.10 2.23
N VAL A 232 17.91 6.72 3.00
CA VAL A 232 18.26 7.50 4.20
C VAL A 232 18.57 6.61 5.40
N GLY A 233 18.12 5.37 5.37
CA GLY A 233 18.31 4.37 6.42
C GLY A 233 17.56 3.10 6.11
N SER A 234 17.46 2.19 7.08
CA SER A 234 16.76 0.91 6.94
C SER A 234 16.14 0.44 8.24
N VAL A 235 15.18 -0.48 8.12
CA VAL A 235 14.54 -1.18 9.24
C VAL A 235 14.50 -2.68 9.00
N PRO A 236 14.64 -3.51 10.06
CA PRO A 236 14.42 -4.95 10.00
C PRO A 236 12.93 -5.27 10.10
N GLU A 237 12.39 -6.04 9.15
CA GLU A 237 10.96 -6.39 9.14
C GLU A 237 10.71 -7.85 8.76
N THR A 238 9.59 -8.40 9.25
CA THR A 238 9.11 -9.76 8.97
C THR A 238 7.58 -9.76 8.90
N ASN A 239 7.01 -10.25 7.81
CA ASN A 239 5.56 -10.29 7.58
C ASN A 239 4.88 -8.91 7.71
N LYS A 240 5.53 -7.88 7.22
CA LYS A 240 5.08 -6.50 7.25
C LYS A 240 5.10 -5.87 5.87
N THR A 241 4.34 -4.82 5.75
CA THR A 241 4.40 -3.92 4.60
C THR A 241 5.05 -2.59 4.99
N LEU A 242 5.79 -2.03 4.05
CA LEU A 242 6.32 -0.67 4.12
C LEU A 242 5.80 0.07 2.89
N VAL A 243 4.99 1.09 3.12
CA VAL A 243 4.40 1.88 2.04
C VAL A 243 4.92 3.30 2.12
N THR A 244 5.59 3.73 1.06
CA THR A 244 6.18 5.06 0.98
C THR A 244 5.39 5.94 0.03
N SER A 245 4.95 7.10 0.53
CA SER A 245 4.41 8.21 -0.26
C SER A 245 5.36 9.40 -0.19
N GLY A 246 5.65 10.00 -1.36
CA GLY A 246 6.60 11.12 -1.42
C GLY A 246 6.30 12.11 -2.54
N ILE A 247 6.74 13.35 -2.36
CA ILE A 247 6.52 14.44 -3.31
C ILE A 247 7.32 14.29 -4.62
N TYR A 248 8.28 13.38 -4.64
CA TYR A 248 9.20 13.12 -5.75
C TYR A 248 8.72 12.04 -6.73
N GLU A 249 7.67 11.27 -6.38
CA GLU A 249 7.21 10.15 -7.21
C GLU A 249 6.54 10.61 -8.51
N ARG A 250 5.59 11.54 -8.41
CA ARG A 250 4.93 12.15 -9.57
C ARG A 250 4.71 13.63 -9.31
N TYR A 251 5.15 14.47 -10.22
CA TYR A 251 5.02 15.91 -10.10
C TYR A 251 4.95 16.61 -11.45
N LEU A 252 4.44 17.83 -11.42
CA LEU A 252 4.38 18.75 -12.57
C LEU A 252 5.11 20.05 -12.17
N THR A 253 5.98 20.54 -13.03
CA THR A 253 6.63 21.85 -12.81
C THR A 253 6.07 22.87 -13.80
N VAL A 254 5.50 23.97 -13.26
CA VAL A 254 4.96 25.09 -14.04
C VAL A 254 5.52 26.39 -13.46
N ASP A 255 6.11 27.23 -14.30
CA ASP A 255 6.68 28.52 -13.91
C ASP A 255 7.65 28.44 -12.72
N GLY A 256 8.48 27.38 -12.68
CA GLY A 256 9.45 27.16 -11.61
C GLY A 256 8.87 26.65 -10.29
N LYS A 257 7.55 26.45 -10.19
CA LYS A 257 6.90 25.83 -9.03
C LYS A 257 6.52 24.39 -9.33
N THR A 258 6.88 23.48 -8.39
CA THR A 258 6.57 22.05 -8.48
C THR A 258 5.30 21.73 -7.73
N TYR A 259 4.42 20.95 -8.35
CA TYR A 259 3.15 20.46 -7.84
C TYR A 259 3.17 18.93 -7.87
N HIS A 260 3.14 18.28 -6.72
CA HIS A 260 3.11 16.83 -6.62
C HIS A 260 1.67 16.29 -6.64
N HIS A 261 1.51 14.98 -6.80
CA HIS A 261 0.24 14.29 -6.97
C HIS A 261 -0.58 14.05 -5.69
N LEU A 262 -0.06 14.40 -4.51
CA LEU A 262 -0.77 14.25 -3.24
C LEU A 262 -1.60 15.52 -2.99
N PHE A 263 -2.90 15.44 -3.29
CA PHE A 263 -3.80 16.59 -3.26
C PHE A 263 -4.50 16.77 -1.92
N ASN A 264 -4.67 18.03 -1.53
CA ASN A 264 -5.51 18.43 -0.39
C ASN A 264 -6.96 18.54 -0.85
N PRO A 265 -7.88 17.71 -0.34
CA PRO A 265 -9.29 17.71 -0.75
C PRO A 265 -10.03 19.02 -0.40
N LYS A 266 -9.48 19.82 0.52
CA LYS A 266 -10.08 21.11 0.94
C LYS A 266 -9.67 22.28 0.04
N THR A 267 -8.52 22.19 -0.64
CA THR A 267 -7.98 23.29 -1.45
C THR A 267 -7.89 22.98 -2.94
N GLY A 268 -7.88 21.67 -3.30
CA GLY A 268 -7.67 21.19 -4.67
C GLY A 268 -6.24 21.38 -5.19
N TYR A 269 -5.30 21.79 -4.33
CA TYR A 269 -3.88 21.86 -4.60
C TYR A 269 -3.13 20.73 -3.91
N PRO A 270 -1.90 20.41 -4.34
CA PRO A 270 -1.02 19.55 -3.55
C PRO A 270 -0.88 20.02 -2.11
N PHE A 271 -0.70 19.09 -1.17
CA PHE A 271 -0.40 19.43 0.21
C PHE A 271 0.88 20.27 0.29
N ASP A 272 0.87 21.29 1.14
CA ASP A 272 2.03 22.15 1.43
C ASP A 272 2.34 22.04 2.92
N ASN A 273 3.22 21.11 3.27
CA ASN A 273 3.68 20.85 4.63
C ASN A 273 5.18 20.51 4.63
N ASP A 274 5.69 20.09 5.76
CA ASP A 274 7.10 19.80 6.04
C ASP A 274 7.59 18.45 5.49
N ILE A 275 6.70 17.55 5.08
CA ILE A 275 7.03 16.18 4.65
C ILE A 275 7.55 16.17 3.21
N ALA A 276 8.69 15.53 2.97
CA ALA A 276 9.18 15.14 1.65
C ALA A 276 8.79 13.71 1.30
N GLY A 277 8.85 12.80 2.28
CA GLY A 277 8.42 11.43 2.17
C GLY A 277 7.97 10.86 3.50
N ILE A 278 7.03 9.94 3.46
CA ILE A 278 6.57 9.19 4.63
C ILE A 278 6.52 7.70 4.28
N THR A 279 7.03 6.87 5.19
CA THR A 279 6.87 5.42 5.12
C THR A 279 6.01 4.96 6.26
N ILE A 280 4.90 4.28 5.96
CA ILE A 280 4.03 3.62 6.93
C ILE A 280 4.35 2.13 6.96
N ILE A 281 4.50 1.57 8.16
CA ILE A 281 4.77 0.15 8.42
C ILE A 281 3.56 -0.46 9.11
N THR A 282 2.96 -1.48 8.49
CA THR A 282 1.74 -2.13 9.01
C THR A 282 1.70 -3.62 8.68
N ASP A 283 0.66 -4.32 9.19
CA ASP A 283 0.40 -5.73 8.87
C ASP A 283 -0.30 -5.90 7.51
N LYS A 284 -1.12 -4.93 7.11
CA LYS A 284 -1.91 -4.92 5.88
C LYS A 284 -1.47 -3.79 4.96
N SER A 285 -1.17 -4.12 3.72
CA SER A 285 -0.66 -3.17 2.75
C SER A 285 -1.72 -2.12 2.36
N VAL A 286 -2.99 -2.50 2.32
CA VAL A 286 -4.11 -1.58 2.08
C VAL A 286 -4.19 -0.48 3.14
N ASP A 287 -3.94 -0.81 4.40
CA ASP A 287 -3.88 0.17 5.49
C ASP A 287 -2.69 1.11 5.31
N GLY A 288 -1.51 0.56 5.04
CA GLY A 288 -0.28 1.34 4.84
C GLY A 288 -0.40 2.33 3.68
N ASP A 289 -0.97 1.92 2.54
CA ASP A 289 -1.13 2.76 1.34
C ASP A 289 -2.07 3.95 1.65
N ALA A 290 -3.27 3.70 2.17
CA ALA A 290 -4.22 4.75 2.51
C ALA A 290 -3.73 5.66 3.65
N LEU A 291 -3.14 5.08 4.71
CA LEU A 291 -2.61 5.84 5.84
C LEU A 291 -1.41 6.70 5.43
N SER A 292 -0.59 6.29 4.47
CA SER A 292 0.52 7.12 4.01
C SER A 292 0.05 8.47 3.47
N THR A 293 -1.08 8.50 2.74
CA THR A 293 -1.71 9.73 2.26
C THR A 293 -2.43 10.48 3.37
N ALA A 294 -3.19 9.78 4.23
CA ALA A 294 -3.92 10.38 5.34
C ALA A 294 -2.96 11.09 6.32
N VAL A 295 -1.89 10.42 6.71
CA VAL A 295 -0.88 10.95 7.63
C VAL A 295 -0.05 12.06 6.98
N PHE A 296 0.28 11.91 5.67
CA PHE A 296 0.93 12.99 4.91
C PHE A 296 0.11 14.29 4.97
N SER A 297 -1.21 14.20 4.89
CA SER A 297 -2.10 15.38 4.94
C SER A 297 -1.99 16.18 6.24
N MET A 298 -1.57 15.52 7.33
CA MET A 298 -1.52 16.08 8.69
C MET A 298 -0.21 16.82 9.01
N GLY A 299 0.86 16.59 8.23
CA GLY A 299 2.22 17.02 8.57
C GLY A 299 2.84 16.15 9.66
N VAL A 300 4.14 16.35 9.96
CA VAL A 300 4.89 15.47 10.88
C VAL A 300 4.27 15.39 12.26
N LYS A 301 4.01 16.54 12.91
CA LYS A 301 3.56 16.57 14.31
C LYS A 301 2.23 15.87 14.54
N LYS A 302 1.19 16.29 13.82
CA LYS A 302 -0.15 15.69 13.94
C LYS A 302 -0.20 14.28 13.37
N GLY A 303 0.57 14.01 12.32
CA GLY A 303 0.69 12.68 11.75
C GLY A 303 1.28 11.69 12.75
N MET A 304 2.31 12.09 13.51
CA MET A 304 2.87 11.27 14.60
C MET A 304 1.84 11.01 15.70
N GLU A 305 1.14 12.06 16.15
CA GLU A 305 0.08 11.93 17.16
C GLU A 305 -1.08 11.02 16.69
N PHE A 306 -1.34 10.97 15.40
CA PHE A 306 -2.33 10.08 14.81
C PHE A 306 -1.82 8.63 14.79
N VAL A 307 -0.58 8.40 14.32
CA VAL A 307 0.06 7.07 14.26
C VAL A 307 0.19 6.45 15.64
N ASP A 308 0.61 7.21 16.65
CA ASP A 308 0.77 6.73 18.04
C ASP A 308 -0.54 6.21 18.67
N LYS A 309 -1.70 6.55 18.10
CA LYS A 309 -3.01 6.05 18.53
C LYS A 309 -3.46 4.79 17.79
N GLN A 310 -2.78 4.45 16.70
CA GLN A 310 -3.11 3.28 15.89
C GLN A 310 -2.41 2.04 16.47
N LYS A 311 -3.05 0.88 16.30
CA LYS A 311 -2.43 -0.41 16.65
C LYS A 311 -1.62 -0.94 15.48
N ASN A 312 -0.39 -1.42 15.75
CA ASN A 312 0.47 -2.07 14.76
C ASN A 312 0.76 -1.18 13.53
N VAL A 313 0.78 0.13 13.74
CA VAL A 313 1.14 1.12 12.72
C VAL A 313 2.34 1.88 13.21
N GLU A 314 3.40 1.91 12.40
CA GLU A 314 4.58 2.73 12.65
C GLU A 314 4.81 3.66 11.46
N ALA A 315 5.52 4.76 11.70
CA ALA A 315 5.82 5.73 10.66
C ALA A 315 7.26 6.25 10.74
N ILE A 316 7.82 6.47 9.55
CA ILE A 316 9.10 7.14 9.35
C ILE A 316 8.84 8.35 8.46
N PHE A 317 9.02 9.56 8.99
CA PHE A 317 8.87 10.81 8.25
C PHE A 317 10.24 11.31 7.82
N VAL A 318 10.36 11.65 6.56
CA VAL A 318 11.52 12.33 5.99
C VAL A 318 11.07 13.73 5.55
N THR A 319 11.71 14.79 6.08
CA THR A 319 11.28 16.17 5.84
C THR A 319 12.07 16.85 4.72
N LYS A 320 11.54 17.98 4.25
CA LYS A 320 12.19 18.88 3.29
C LYS A 320 13.47 19.57 3.86
N GLU A 321 13.67 19.48 5.18
CA GLU A 321 14.82 20.03 5.90
C GLU A 321 15.86 18.95 6.28
N ASP A 322 15.84 17.81 5.57
CA ASP A 322 16.74 16.67 5.75
C ASP A 322 16.74 16.10 7.19
N LYS A 323 15.57 16.11 7.84
CA LYS A 323 15.34 15.50 9.15
C LYS A 323 14.45 14.27 9.06
N ILE A 324 14.72 13.29 9.93
CA ILE A 324 13.97 12.05 10.06
C ILE A 324 13.29 12.03 11.43
N TYR A 325 11.99 11.77 11.43
CA TYR A 325 11.20 11.56 12.65
C TYR A 325 10.61 10.16 12.66
N LEU A 326 10.70 9.49 13.80
CA LEU A 326 10.33 8.09 13.97
C LEU A 326 9.22 7.94 15.00
N SER A 327 8.21 7.12 14.71
CA SER A 327 7.27 6.64 15.72
C SER A 327 7.95 5.71 16.72
N ALA A 328 7.28 5.45 17.84
CA ALA A 328 7.91 4.78 18.99
C ALA A 328 8.46 3.39 18.68
N GLY A 329 7.75 2.59 17.87
CA GLY A 329 8.13 1.18 17.63
C GLY A 329 9.31 1.00 16.70
N VAL A 330 9.72 2.03 15.95
CA VAL A 330 10.88 1.94 15.02
C VAL A 330 12.13 2.65 15.53
N LYS A 331 12.04 3.41 16.63
CA LYS A 331 13.17 4.20 17.17
C LYS A 331 14.43 3.37 17.49
N ASP A 332 14.23 2.18 18.04
CA ASP A 332 15.32 1.33 18.52
C ASP A 332 15.87 0.39 17.43
N VAL A 333 15.18 0.31 16.27
CA VAL A 333 15.52 -0.63 15.18
C VAL A 333 15.85 0.05 13.86
N PHE A 334 15.56 1.34 13.72
CA PHE A 334 15.94 2.11 12.55
C PHE A 334 17.44 2.38 12.52
N GLU A 335 18.09 2.01 11.43
CA GLU A 335 19.51 2.25 11.18
C GLU A 335 19.65 3.40 10.18
N LEU A 336 20.14 4.56 10.66
CA LEU A 336 20.42 5.72 9.81
C LEU A 336 21.61 5.43 8.88
N ASN A 337 21.49 5.77 7.61
CA ASN A 337 22.63 5.84 6.71
C ASN A 337 23.38 7.17 6.97
N GLU A 338 24.50 7.09 7.68
CA GLU A 338 25.30 8.29 8.06
C GLU A 338 25.82 9.09 6.85
N GLU A 339 25.95 8.42 5.67
CA GLU A 339 26.40 9.09 4.43
C GLU A 339 25.25 9.83 3.73
N SER A 340 24.00 9.66 4.16
CA SER A 340 22.84 10.29 3.55
C SER A 340 22.75 11.79 3.76
N GLY A 341 23.42 12.32 4.80
CA GLY A 341 23.35 13.73 5.19
C GLY A 341 22.13 14.10 6.03
N TYR A 342 21.22 13.16 6.27
CA TYR A 342 20.04 13.37 7.13
C TYR A 342 20.40 13.28 8.61
N THR A 343 19.59 13.94 9.44
CA THR A 343 19.73 13.90 10.90
C THR A 343 18.42 13.54 11.59
N MET A 344 18.51 12.94 12.78
CA MET A 344 17.32 12.65 13.58
C MET A 344 16.71 13.94 14.13
N GLY A 345 15.40 14.11 13.94
CA GLY A 345 14.63 15.22 14.49
C GLY A 345 14.05 14.90 15.87
N ASP A 346 13.89 15.92 16.71
CA ASP A 346 13.08 15.81 17.94
C ASP A 346 11.66 16.35 17.65
N ILE A 347 10.64 15.54 17.90
CA ILE A 347 9.22 15.91 17.68
C ILE A 347 8.81 17.13 18.53
N ASN A 348 9.49 17.37 19.66
CA ASN A 348 9.25 18.51 20.53
C ASN A 348 9.71 19.86 19.93
N ASP A 349 10.59 19.82 18.95
CA ASP A 349 11.07 21.02 18.24
C ASP A 349 10.07 21.52 17.18
N LEU A 350 9.08 20.70 16.81
CA LEU A 350 8.03 21.04 15.85
C LEU A 350 6.96 21.93 16.50
N LYS A 351 6.67 23.05 15.86
CA LYS A 351 5.70 24.06 16.32
C LYS A 351 4.25 23.62 16.13
#